data_5bb22ae11e642fccec8c46d3a144141a
#
_entry.id   5bb22ae11e642fccec8c46d3a144141a
#
_cell.length_a   1.000
_cell.length_b   1.000
_cell.length_c   1.000
_cell.angle_alpha   90.00
_cell.angle_beta   90.00
_cell.angle_gamma   90.00
#
_symmetry.space_group_name_H-M   'P 1'
#
loop_
_entity.id
_entity.type
_entity.pdbx_description
1 polymer ?
#
loop_
_entity_poly.entity_id
_entity_poly.type
_entity_poly.pdbx_seq_one_letter_code
_entity_poly.pdbx_strand_id
1 'polypeptide(L)'
;MTVFDLPKIYTLFNACALLHIILGLVMIKMGQRKAHVASMTIALLFSAAFLGCYLYYHYHAGHVKFAGTGMTRPIYFILLFTHIPLAVLNLPMIIMTVVPAMRNRFDKHKRMAKWTVPIWLYVSVTGIIVYLMCYVWYGPPIRGWESGTG
;
A
#
# COMPACT_ATOMS: atom_id res chain seq x y z
N MET A 1 -4.83 14.07 18.10
CA MET A 1 -4.78 13.02 17.04
C MET A 1 -5.50 11.78 17.56
N THR A 2 -6.58 11.39 16.93
CA THR A 2 -7.36 10.22 17.30
C THR A 2 -7.01 9.02 16.42
N VAL A 3 -7.36 7.81 16.85
CA VAL A 3 -7.18 6.59 16.02
C VAL A 3 -7.87 6.74 14.65
N PHE A 4 -8.91 7.56 14.58
CA PHE A 4 -9.70 7.82 13.38
C PHE A 4 -9.02 8.74 12.34
N ASP A 5 -7.92 9.40 12.72
CA ASP A 5 -7.10 10.19 11.78
C ASP A 5 -6.05 9.32 11.05
N LEU A 6 -5.78 8.12 11.57
CA LEU A 6 -4.79 7.20 11.02
C LEU A 6 -5.01 6.81 9.56
N PRO A 7 -6.25 6.60 9.05
CA PRO A 7 -6.47 6.30 7.62
C PRO A 7 -5.88 7.34 6.68
N LYS A 8 -5.96 8.62 7.02
CA LYS A 8 -5.33 9.70 6.24
C LYS A 8 -3.80 9.60 6.28
N ILE A 9 -3.26 9.34 7.46
CA ILE A 9 -1.81 9.30 7.70
C ILE A 9 -1.17 8.11 6.98
N TYR A 10 -1.70 6.90 7.17
CA TYR A 10 -1.12 5.75 6.50
C TYR A 10 -1.32 5.79 4.98
N THR A 11 -2.41 6.38 4.48
CA THR A 11 -2.59 6.58 3.04
C THR A 11 -1.56 7.57 2.49
N LEU A 12 -1.22 8.62 3.23
CA LEU A 12 -0.15 9.54 2.86
C LEU A 12 1.21 8.81 2.81
N PHE A 13 1.51 7.96 3.78
CA PHE A 13 2.74 7.15 3.74
C PHE A 13 2.77 6.23 2.51
N ASN A 14 1.65 5.61 2.15
CA ASN A 14 1.56 4.80 0.94
C ASN A 14 1.76 5.63 -0.33
N ALA A 15 1.19 6.84 -0.41
CA ALA A 15 1.40 7.75 -1.52
C ALA A 15 2.88 8.21 -1.65
N CYS A 16 3.53 8.50 -0.53
CA CYS A 16 4.96 8.82 -0.50
C CYS A 16 5.81 7.62 -0.94
N ALA A 17 5.47 6.41 -0.49
CA ALA A 17 6.14 5.19 -0.93
C ALA A 17 5.99 5.01 -2.45
N LEU A 18 4.77 5.13 -2.98
CA LEU A 18 4.50 5.03 -4.42
C LEU A 18 5.33 6.03 -5.24
N LEU A 19 5.39 7.28 -4.81
CA LEU A 19 6.21 8.31 -5.45
C LEU A 19 7.69 7.88 -5.51
N HIS A 20 8.24 7.42 -4.40
CA HIS A 20 9.64 7.02 -4.32
C HIS A 20 9.94 5.71 -5.08
N ILE A 21 8.99 4.79 -5.19
CA ILE A 21 9.11 3.62 -6.06
C ILE A 21 9.28 4.10 -7.52
N ILE A 22 8.39 4.96 -7.99
CA ILE A 22 8.44 5.50 -9.36
C ILE A 22 9.75 6.25 -9.60
N LEU A 23 10.15 7.14 -8.70
CA LEU A 23 11.42 7.86 -8.78
C LEU A 23 12.61 6.90 -8.82
N GLY A 24 12.63 5.88 -7.96
CA GLY A 24 13.69 4.90 -7.93
C GLY A 24 13.80 4.10 -9.24
N LEU A 25 12.67 3.77 -9.87
CA LEU A 25 12.64 3.11 -11.17
C LEU A 25 13.15 4.02 -12.30
N VAL A 26 12.80 5.29 -12.28
CA VAL A 26 13.32 6.28 -13.23
C VAL A 26 14.83 6.44 -13.05
N MET A 27 15.31 6.58 -11.82
CA MET A 27 16.73 6.75 -11.52
C MET A 27 17.58 5.57 -12.00
N ILE A 28 17.12 4.33 -11.81
CA ILE A 28 17.87 3.17 -12.30
C ILE A 28 17.90 3.10 -13.83
N LYS A 29 16.83 3.49 -14.51
CA LYS A 29 16.80 3.60 -15.98
C LYS A 29 17.76 4.67 -16.51
N MET A 30 17.97 5.73 -15.75
CA MET A 30 18.93 6.79 -16.07
C MET A 30 20.38 6.41 -15.69
N GLY A 31 20.63 5.20 -15.20
CA GLY A 31 21.95 4.75 -14.74
C GLY A 31 22.39 5.32 -13.38
N GLN A 32 21.51 6.03 -12.69
CA GLN A 32 21.78 6.66 -11.39
C GLN A 32 21.53 5.67 -10.24
N ARG A 33 22.45 4.72 -10.09
CA ARG A 33 22.31 3.64 -9.10
C ARG A 33 22.20 4.12 -7.66
N LYS A 34 23.00 5.11 -7.26
CA LYS A 34 22.97 5.67 -5.89
C LYS A 34 21.62 6.31 -5.58
N ALA A 35 21.07 7.08 -6.52
CA ALA A 35 19.76 7.71 -6.40
C ALA A 35 18.63 6.66 -6.35
N HIS A 36 18.75 5.59 -7.13
CA HIS A 36 17.84 4.43 -7.04
C HIS A 36 17.82 3.82 -5.64
N VAL A 37 19.01 3.51 -5.09
CA VAL A 37 19.12 2.93 -3.75
C VAL A 37 18.51 3.84 -2.69
N ALA A 38 18.82 5.14 -2.74
CA ALA A 38 18.26 6.12 -1.80
C ALA A 38 16.73 6.19 -1.89
N SER A 39 16.19 6.31 -3.10
CA SER A 39 14.75 6.40 -3.32
C SER A 39 14.01 5.13 -2.90
N MET A 40 14.55 3.95 -3.23
CA MET A 40 13.94 2.68 -2.82
C MET A 40 14.01 2.45 -1.30
N THR A 41 15.09 2.91 -0.64
CA THR A 41 15.18 2.87 0.83
C THR A 41 14.10 3.73 1.49
N ILE A 42 13.88 4.94 0.98
CA ILE A 42 12.81 5.82 1.44
C ILE A 42 11.43 5.17 1.21
N ALA A 43 11.22 4.57 0.04
CA ALA A 43 9.97 3.84 -0.25
C ALA A 43 9.72 2.70 0.75
N LEU A 44 10.75 1.93 1.09
CA LEU A 44 10.67 0.86 2.10
C LEU A 44 10.32 1.40 3.48
N LEU A 45 10.92 2.51 3.90
CA LEU A 45 10.63 3.13 5.20
C LEU A 45 9.17 3.61 5.27
N PHE A 46 8.67 4.28 4.23
CA PHE A 46 7.27 4.69 4.17
C PHE A 46 6.32 3.49 4.10
N SER A 47 6.68 2.42 3.40
CA SER A 47 5.86 1.19 3.35
C SER A 47 5.81 0.49 4.71
N ALA A 48 6.92 0.46 5.45
CA ALA A 48 6.94 -0.07 6.81
C ALA A 48 6.10 0.77 7.78
N ALA A 49 6.21 2.10 7.70
CA ALA A 49 5.38 3.02 8.47
C ALA A 49 3.89 2.87 8.14
N PHE A 50 3.55 2.76 6.85
CA PHE A 50 2.20 2.45 6.39
C PHE A 50 1.68 1.17 7.04
N LEU A 51 2.42 0.07 6.93
CA LEU A 51 2.00 -1.23 7.46
C LEU A 51 1.79 -1.19 8.97
N GLY A 52 2.70 -0.57 9.72
CA GLY A 52 2.58 -0.42 11.18
C GLY A 52 1.33 0.37 11.58
N CYS A 53 1.09 1.53 10.96
CA CYS A 53 -0.10 2.33 11.21
C CYS A 53 -1.39 1.63 10.78
N TYR A 54 -1.37 0.91 9.66
CA TYR A 54 -2.50 0.15 9.15
C TYR A 54 -2.91 -0.97 10.10
N LEU A 55 -1.95 -1.79 10.56
CA LEU A 55 -2.21 -2.86 11.50
C LEU A 55 -2.70 -2.33 12.86
N TYR A 56 -2.09 -1.26 13.34
CA TYR A 56 -2.52 -0.61 14.58
C TYR A 56 -3.96 -0.10 14.47
N TYR A 57 -4.31 0.56 13.37
CA TYR A 57 -5.67 1.03 13.14
C TYR A 57 -6.68 -0.12 13.13
N HIS A 58 -6.42 -1.18 12.38
CA HIS A 58 -7.34 -2.32 12.26
C HIS A 58 -7.49 -3.11 13.57
N TYR A 59 -6.45 -3.15 14.38
CA TYR A 59 -6.51 -3.76 15.71
C TYR A 59 -7.44 -2.99 16.66
N HIS A 60 -7.43 -1.66 16.62
CA HIS A 60 -8.21 -0.83 17.56
C HIS A 60 -9.59 -0.40 17.03
N ALA A 61 -9.71 -0.14 15.74
CA ALA A 61 -10.94 0.36 15.13
C ALA A 61 -11.80 -0.72 14.45
N GLY A 62 -11.26 -1.92 14.25
CA GLY A 62 -11.96 -3.02 13.57
C GLY A 62 -12.16 -2.77 12.06
N HIS A 63 -13.13 -3.49 11.49
CA HIS A 63 -13.43 -3.39 10.06
C HIS A 63 -14.41 -2.27 9.77
N VAL A 64 -14.07 -1.47 8.78
CA VAL A 64 -14.93 -0.40 8.25
C VAL A 64 -15.79 -0.97 7.13
N LYS A 65 -17.10 -0.76 7.21
CA LYS A 65 -18.04 -1.19 6.15
C LYS A 65 -18.10 -0.10 5.06
N PHE A 66 -18.04 -0.53 3.80
CA PHE A 66 -18.20 0.37 2.66
C PHE A 66 -19.66 0.82 2.52
N ALA A 67 -19.87 2.14 2.44
CA ALA A 67 -21.20 2.76 2.40
C ALA A 67 -21.78 2.93 0.98
N GLY A 68 -21.01 2.66 -0.08
CA GLY A 68 -21.45 2.81 -1.47
C GLY A 68 -22.54 1.81 -1.87
N THR A 69 -23.37 2.22 -2.82
CA THR A 69 -24.51 1.45 -3.35
C THR A 69 -24.42 1.29 -4.86
N GLY A 70 -25.27 0.43 -5.45
CA GLY A 70 -25.31 0.21 -6.90
C GLY A 70 -24.03 -0.46 -7.44
N MET A 71 -23.60 -0.04 -8.63
CA MET A 71 -22.44 -0.59 -9.33
C MET A 71 -21.10 -0.32 -8.62
N THR A 72 -21.02 0.66 -7.74
CA THR A 72 -19.81 0.99 -6.99
C THR A 72 -19.44 -0.09 -5.98
N ARG A 73 -20.43 -0.78 -5.44
CA ARG A 73 -20.22 -1.85 -4.45
C ARG A 73 -19.48 -3.06 -5.02
N PRO A 74 -19.88 -3.67 -6.15
CA PRO A 74 -19.12 -4.77 -6.74
C PRO A 74 -17.72 -4.34 -7.18
N ILE A 75 -17.54 -3.12 -7.70
CA ILE A 75 -16.22 -2.58 -8.06
C ILE A 75 -15.31 -2.51 -6.83
N TYR A 76 -15.80 -1.98 -5.72
CA TYR A 76 -15.06 -1.93 -4.47
C TYR A 76 -14.63 -3.33 -3.99
N PHE A 77 -15.54 -4.29 -4.01
CA PHE A 77 -15.23 -5.66 -3.56
C PHE A 77 -14.24 -6.37 -4.48
N ILE A 78 -14.30 -6.15 -5.80
CA ILE A 78 -13.31 -6.68 -6.74
C ILE A 78 -11.92 -6.09 -6.45
N LEU A 79 -11.84 -4.78 -6.25
CA LEU A 79 -10.59 -4.12 -5.88
C LEU A 79 -10.04 -4.65 -4.54
N LEU A 80 -10.89 -4.76 -3.54
CA LEU A 80 -10.49 -5.24 -2.22
C LEU A 80 -10.05 -6.70 -2.26
N PHE A 81 -10.79 -7.55 -2.97
CA PHE A 81 -10.50 -8.97 -3.11
C PHE A 81 -9.19 -9.25 -3.85
N THR A 82 -8.83 -8.45 -4.82
CA THR A 82 -7.53 -8.53 -5.50
C THR A 82 -6.41 -7.86 -4.72
N HIS A 83 -6.70 -6.73 -4.06
CA HIS A 83 -5.74 -5.97 -3.28
C HIS A 83 -5.18 -6.76 -2.09
N ILE A 84 -6.04 -7.34 -1.25
CA ILE A 84 -5.63 -7.97 0.02
C ILE A 84 -4.65 -9.15 -0.21
N PRO A 85 -4.95 -10.15 -1.06
CA PRO A 85 -4.02 -11.25 -1.29
C PRO A 85 -2.68 -10.79 -1.88
N LEU A 86 -2.74 -9.82 -2.81
CA LEU A 86 -1.52 -9.27 -3.41
C LEU A 86 -0.71 -8.43 -2.42
N ALA A 87 -1.36 -7.71 -1.50
CA ALA A 87 -0.68 -6.99 -0.43
C ALA A 87 0.07 -7.94 0.52
N VAL A 88 -0.57 -9.05 0.88
CA VAL A 88 0.06 -10.10 1.71
C VAL A 88 1.23 -10.75 0.97
N LEU A 89 1.06 -11.08 -0.30
CA LEU A 89 2.11 -11.68 -1.14
C LEU A 89 3.28 -10.71 -1.39
N ASN A 90 2.98 -9.42 -1.51
CA ASN A 90 3.99 -8.39 -1.80
C ASN A 90 5.06 -8.29 -0.71
N LEU A 91 4.70 -8.51 0.55
CA LEU A 91 5.62 -8.38 1.68
C LEU A 91 6.82 -9.35 1.57
N PRO A 92 6.64 -10.67 1.46
CA PRO A 92 7.75 -11.59 1.24
C PRO A 92 8.48 -11.33 -0.09
N MET A 93 7.78 -10.92 -1.14
CA MET A 93 8.41 -10.60 -2.43
C MET A 93 9.35 -9.40 -2.34
N ILE A 94 9.00 -8.37 -1.57
CA ILE A 94 9.89 -7.23 -1.29
C ILE A 94 11.17 -7.73 -0.60
N ILE A 95 11.05 -8.56 0.43
CA ILE A 95 12.19 -9.12 1.14
C ILE A 95 13.09 -9.93 0.18
N MET A 96 12.48 -10.80 -0.64
CA MET A 96 13.20 -11.61 -1.63
C MET A 96 13.86 -10.78 -2.75
N THR A 97 13.42 -9.54 -2.94
CA THR A 97 14.02 -8.59 -3.89
C THR A 97 15.16 -7.79 -3.25
N VAL A 98 14.96 -7.32 -2.03
CA VAL A 98 15.91 -6.44 -1.32
C VAL A 98 17.13 -7.21 -0.81
N VAL A 99 16.94 -8.39 -0.22
CA VAL A 99 18.03 -9.19 0.35
C VAL A 99 19.12 -9.52 -0.68
N PRO A 100 18.81 -9.98 -1.91
CA PRO A 100 19.85 -10.16 -2.93
C PRO A 100 20.60 -8.88 -3.29
N ALA A 101 19.93 -7.73 -3.34
CA ALA A 101 20.56 -6.45 -3.59
C ALA A 101 21.60 -6.09 -2.50
N MET A 102 21.23 -6.27 -1.23
CA MET A 102 22.13 -6.06 -0.09
C MET A 102 23.35 -7.02 -0.10
N ARG A 103 23.21 -8.19 -0.71
CA ARG A 103 24.27 -9.20 -0.87
C ARG A 103 25.02 -9.08 -2.19
N ASN A 104 24.87 -7.96 -2.91
CA ASN A 104 25.48 -7.73 -4.23
C ASN A 104 25.11 -8.76 -5.31
N ARG A 105 24.00 -9.50 -5.12
CA ARG A 105 23.48 -10.47 -6.09
C ARG A 105 22.44 -9.80 -7.00
N PHE A 106 22.91 -8.91 -7.87
CA PHE A 106 22.04 -8.06 -8.70
C PHE A 106 21.22 -8.83 -9.73
N ASP A 107 21.71 -9.99 -10.21
CA ASP A 107 20.93 -10.83 -11.13
C ASP A 107 19.66 -11.37 -10.48
N LYS A 108 19.76 -11.84 -9.22
CA LYS A 108 18.60 -12.27 -8.45
C LYS A 108 17.67 -11.11 -8.11
N HIS A 109 18.25 -9.97 -7.71
CA HIS A 109 17.49 -8.74 -7.47
C HIS A 109 16.66 -8.33 -8.68
N LYS A 110 17.26 -8.24 -9.86
CA LYS A 110 16.57 -7.89 -11.12
C LYS A 110 15.48 -8.90 -11.48
N ARG A 111 15.73 -10.19 -11.28
CA ARG A 111 14.76 -11.24 -11.56
C ARG A 111 13.54 -11.13 -10.68
N MET A 112 13.73 -10.92 -9.37
CA MET A 112 12.63 -10.74 -8.43
C MET A 112 11.90 -9.42 -8.63
N ALA A 113 12.63 -8.33 -8.89
CA ALA A 113 12.04 -7.01 -9.11
C ALA A 113 11.03 -6.97 -10.26
N LYS A 114 11.23 -7.76 -11.31
CA LYS A 114 10.28 -7.85 -12.44
C LYS A 114 8.87 -8.26 -12.01
N TRP A 115 8.74 -9.05 -10.96
CA TRP A 115 7.47 -9.49 -10.40
C TRP A 115 7.02 -8.61 -9.22
N THR A 116 7.96 -8.26 -8.35
CA THR A 116 7.67 -7.47 -7.15
C THR A 116 7.19 -6.06 -7.49
N VAL A 117 7.84 -5.40 -8.44
CA VAL A 117 7.52 -3.99 -8.78
C VAL A 117 6.09 -3.83 -9.30
N PRO A 118 5.61 -4.60 -10.29
CA PRO A 118 4.23 -4.47 -10.75
C PRO A 118 3.20 -4.73 -9.64
N ILE A 119 3.45 -5.72 -8.80
CA ILE A 119 2.55 -6.05 -7.67
C ILE A 119 2.57 -4.93 -6.64
N TRP A 120 3.74 -4.40 -6.29
CA TRP A 120 3.88 -3.30 -5.34
C TRP A 120 3.19 -2.03 -5.84
N LEU A 121 3.38 -1.67 -7.11
CA LEU A 121 2.67 -0.54 -7.73
C LEU A 121 1.15 -0.74 -7.71
N TYR A 122 0.68 -1.93 -8.07
CA TYR A 122 -0.75 -2.26 -8.05
C TYR A 122 -1.34 -2.14 -6.63
N VAL A 123 -0.69 -2.72 -5.65
CA VAL A 123 -1.11 -2.68 -4.25
C VAL A 123 -1.14 -1.24 -3.72
N SER A 124 -0.11 -0.44 -4.05
CA SER A 124 -0.05 0.96 -3.62
C SER A 124 -1.16 1.80 -4.25
N VAL A 125 -1.39 1.68 -5.55
CA VAL A 125 -2.45 2.42 -6.27
C VAL A 125 -3.84 1.99 -5.80
N THR A 126 -4.10 0.69 -5.74
CA THR A 126 -5.42 0.18 -5.31
C THR A 126 -5.70 0.47 -3.84
N GLY A 127 -4.68 0.49 -2.98
CA GLY A 127 -4.82 0.91 -1.59
C GLY A 127 -5.28 2.36 -1.44
N ILE A 128 -4.74 3.28 -2.26
CA ILE A 128 -5.19 4.67 -2.31
C ILE A 128 -6.64 4.75 -2.82
N ILE A 129 -6.99 4.01 -3.88
CA ILE A 129 -8.35 3.99 -4.44
C ILE A 129 -9.35 3.47 -3.40
N VAL A 130 -9.03 2.38 -2.71
CA VAL A 130 -9.88 1.82 -1.65
C VAL A 130 -10.10 2.87 -0.55
N TYR A 131 -9.06 3.57 -0.14
CA TYR A 131 -9.19 4.66 0.82
C TYR A 131 -10.13 5.77 0.33
N LEU A 132 -9.93 6.25 -0.90
CA LEU A 132 -10.77 7.29 -1.49
C LEU A 132 -12.24 6.86 -1.59
N MET A 133 -12.49 5.61 -1.96
CA MET A 133 -13.85 5.07 -2.01
C MET A 133 -14.49 4.99 -0.63
N CYS A 134 -13.76 4.54 0.40
CA CYS A 134 -14.30 4.36 1.75
C CYS A 134 -14.49 5.65 2.53
N TYR A 135 -13.58 6.63 2.35
CA TYR A 135 -13.50 7.77 3.26
C TYR A 135 -13.79 9.12 2.61
N VAL A 136 -13.68 9.21 1.28
CA VAL A 136 -13.80 10.50 0.57
C VAL A 136 -15.02 10.54 -0.34
N TRP A 137 -15.18 9.55 -1.22
CA TRP A 137 -16.18 9.61 -2.29
C TRP A 137 -17.59 9.18 -1.87
N TYR A 138 -17.73 8.23 -0.93
CA TYR A 138 -19.01 7.63 -0.56
C TYR A 138 -19.41 7.91 0.89
N GLY A 139 -18.86 8.96 1.48
CA GLY A 139 -19.19 9.43 2.82
C GLY A 139 -18.37 8.77 3.94
N PRO A 140 -18.62 9.15 5.19
CA PRO A 140 -17.93 8.55 6.32
C PRO A 140 -18.30 7.07 6.43
N PRO A 141 -17.33 6.20 6.68
CA PRO A 141 -17.56 4.77 6.79
C PRO A 141 -18.51 4.48 7.94
N ILE A 142 -19.49 3.60 7.69
CA ILE A 142 -20.36 3.08 8.74
C ILE A 142 -19.50 2.23 9.68
N ARG A 143 -19.30 2.69 10.89
CA ARG A 143 -18.57 1.95 11.91
C ARG A 143 -19.46 0.81 12.40
N GLY A 144 -18.92 -0.40 12.48
CA GLY A 144 -19.69 -1.59 12.83
C GLY A 144 -20.37 -1.54 14.19
N TRP A 145 -19.92 -0.65 15.10
CA TRP A 145 -20.51 -0.45 16.42
C TRP A 145 -21.63 0.64 16.46
N GLU A 146 -21.70 1.52 15.45
CA GLU A 146 -22.78 2.51 15.32
C GLU A 146 -24.07 1.92 14.72
N SER A 147 -24.00 0.73 14.15
CA SER A 147 -25.18 0.01 13.59
C SER A 147 -25.99 -0.78 14.64
N GLY A 148 -25.62 -0.73 15.90
CA GLY A 148 -26.26 -1.44 17.00
C GLY A 148 -27.26 -0.66 17.82
N THR A 149 -27.56 0.60 17.48
CA THR A 149 -28.57 1.43 18.15
C THR A 149 -29.68 1.78 17.16
N GLY A 150 -30.55 0.87 16.95
CA GLY A 150 -31.81 1.08 16.25
C GLY A 150 -32.74 -0.08 16.50
#